data_9d64f102274a1f796368f8cd7228a0bb
#
_entry.id   9d64f102274a1f796368f8cd7228a0bb
#
_cell.length_a   1.000
_cell.length_b   1.000
_cell.length_c   1.000
_cell.angle_alpha   90.00
_cell.angle_beta   90.00
_cell.angle_gamma   90.00
#
_symmetry.space_group_name_H-M   'P 1'
#
loop_
_entity.id
_entity.type
_entity.pdbx_description
1 polymer ?
#
loop_
_entity_poly.entity_id
_entity_poly.type
_entity_poly.pdbx_seq_one_letter_code
_entity_poly.pdbx_strand_id
1 'polypeptide(L)'
;MWQAQVFTLYPEVFPGPLSKGLYGKALSKELWNLRIVNIRDAAADKHKTVDDTPYGGGSGMLLKADVMAKSLDQNKTEGERIIYLSPKGKKFDQHYARDLSKEKSVSFICGHFEGVDERVLTTRNIEEVSIGDYILSGGETAAFVVIDSILRLLPGVLGNEKSKVDESFENDLLEYPQYTKPQIWEEKGVPEVLLSGDHSKIKDWRLSQSEAITRDRRPDLWQKYKKK
;
A
#
# COMPACT_ATOMS: atom_id res chain seq x y z
N MET A 1 -6.97 -15.89 -7.35
CA MET A 1 -5.80 -15.63 -6.50
C MET A 1 -5.11 -14.37 -7.01
N TRP A 2 -4.89 -13.39 -6.16
CA TRP A 2 -4.16 -12.15 -6.47
C TRP A 2 -2.66 -12.36 -6.23
N GLN A 3 -1.80 -11.77 -7.08
CA GLN A 3 -0.35 -11.93 -6.96
C GLN A 3 0.35 -10.58 -6.81
N ALA A 4 1.19 -10.44 -5.77
CA ALA A 4 2.20 -9.40 -5.69
C ALA A 4 3.51 -9.94 -6.26
N GLN A 5 4.14 -9.20 -7.18
CA GLN A 5 5.51 -9.45 -7.58
C GLN A 5 6.38 -8.28 -7.13
N VAL A 6 7.51 -8.55 -6.49
CA VAL A 6 8.37 -7.51 -5.93
C VAL A 6 9.76 -7.64 -6.50
N PHE A 7 10.22 -6.57 -7.16
CA PHE A 7 11.59 -6.41 -7.63
C PHE A 7 12.39 -5.64 -6.58
N THR A 8 13.41 -6.26 -6.00
CA THR A 8 14.15 -5.69 -4.86
C THR A 8 15.64 -6.09 -4.91
N LEU A 9 16.47 -5.33 -4.22
CA LEU A 9 17.88 -5.70 -3.95
C LEU A 9 18.02 -6.55 -2.67
N TYR A 10 16.95 -6.66 -1.86
CA TYR A 10 16.93 -7.33 -0.55
C TYR A 10 15.78 -8.33 -0.46
N PRO A 11 15.83 -9.44 -1.23
CA PRO A 11 14.75 -10.43 -1.26
C PRO A 11 14.46 -11.05 0.11
N GLU A 12 15.43 -11.11 1.01
CA GLU A 12 15.32 -11.66 2.37
C GLU A 12 14.42 -10.85 3.29
N VAL A 13 14.12 -9.59 2.96
CA VAL A 13 13.19 -8.74 3.72
C VAL A 13 11.75 -9.23 3.59
N PHE A 14 11.45 -9.88 2.48
CA PHE A 14 10.11 -10.41 2.20
C PHE A 14 9.96 -11.89 2.61
N PRO A 15 8.76 -12.32 3.02
CA PRO A 15 7.50 -11.57 3.08
C PRO A 15 7.36 -10.67 4.32
N GLY A 16 8.35 -10.65 5.23
CA GLY A 16 8.35 -9.79 6.41
C GLY A 16 7.03 -9.84 7.20
N PRO A 17 6.43 -8.68 7.54
CA PRO A 17 5.18 -8.62 8.31
C PRO A 17 3.99 -9.29 7.60
N LEU A 18 4.01 -9.39 6.27
CA LEU A 18 2.94 -10.03 5.49
C LEU A 18 2.86 -11.55 5.72
N SER A 19 3.88 -12.16 6.35
CA SER A 19 3.85 -13.57 6.76
C SER A 19 3.03 -13.83 8.03
N LYS A 20 2.57 -12.81 8.72
CA LYS A 20 1.93 -12.91 10.04
C LYS A 20 0.45 -12.56 10.00
N GLY A 21 -0.25 -12.91 11.07
CA GLY A 21 -1.64 -12.53 11.26
C GLY A 21 -2.59 -12.97 10.15
N LEU A 22 -3.43 -12.05 9.68
CA LEU A 22 -4.42 -12.29 8.64
C LEU A 22 -3.78 -12.60 7.29
N TYR A 23 -2.74 -11.85 6.92
CA TYR A 23 -2.09 -11.99 5.62
C TYR A 23 -1.32 -13.29 5.49
N GLY A 24 -0.63 -13.73 6.55
CA GLY A 24 0.04 -15.03 6.58
C GLY A 24 -0.94 -16.20 6.47
N LYS A 25 -2.11 -16.11 7.14
CA LYS A 25 -3.20 -17.09 6.99
C LYS A 25 -3.79 -17.08 5.58
N ALA A 26 -3.96 -15.90 4.99
CA ALA A 26 -4.46 -15.78 3.62
C ALA A 26 -3.47 -16.31 2.59
N LEU A 27 -2.16 -16.10 2.80
CA LEU A 27 -1.08 -16.65 1.99
C LEU A 27 -1.09 -18.20 2.05
N SER A 28 -1.18 -18.79 3.25
CA SER A 28 -1.26 -20.26 3.41
C SER A 28 -2.53 -20.88 2.82
N LYS A 29 -3.59 -20.10 2.61
CA LYS A 29 -4.83 -20.49 1.95
C LYS A 29 -4.86 -20.16 0.46
N GLU A 30 -3.75 -19.70 -0.10
CA GLU A 30 -3.61 -19.33 -1.52
C GLU A 30 -4.62 -18.26 -1.99
N LEU A 31 -5.11 -17.40 -1.08
CA LEU A 31 -5.95 -16.27 -1.44
C LEU A 31 -5.15 -15.18 -2.17
N TRP A 32 -3.87 -15.10 -1.85
CA TRP A 32 -2.89 -14.27 -2.55
C TRP A 32 -1.53 -14.98 -2.60
N ASN A 33 -0.63 -14.50 -3.44
CA ASN A 33 0.71 -15.02 -3.59
C ASN A 33 1.75 -13.90 -3.66
N LEU A 34 2.98 -14.19 -3.25
CA LEU A 34 4.11 -13.28 -3.33
C LEU A 34 5.24 -13.92 -4.14
N ARG A 35 5.61 -13.26 -5.24
CA ARG A 35 6.80 -13.59 -6.03
C ARG A 35 7.86 -12.52 -5.78
N ILE A 36 9.07 -12.96 -5.43
CA ILE A 36 10.18 -12.05 -5.15
C ILE A 36 11.22 -12.23 -6.24
N VAL A 37 11.66 -11.13 -6.83
CA VAL A 37 12.67 -11.08 -7.88
C VAL A 37 13.86 -10.29 -7.36
N ASN A 38 15.02 -10.94 -7.26
CA ASN A 38 16.26 -10.25 -6.94
C ASN A 38 16.78 -9.56 -8.21
N ILE A 39 16.81 -8.23 -8.20
CA ILE A 39 17.29 -7.42 -9.32
C ILE A 39 18.75 -7.77 -9.70
N ARG A 40 19.57 -8.16 -8.71
CA ARG A 40 20.98 -8.54 -8.92
C ARG A 40 21.17 -9.75 -9.84
N ASP A 41 20.16 -10.61 -9.95
CA ASP A 41 20.26 -11.81 -10.79
C ASP A 41 20.23 -11.49 -12.30
N ALA A 42 19.77 -10.29 -12.66
CA ALA A 42 19.82 -9.80 -14.04
C ALA A 42 21.18 -9.20 -14.46
N ALA A 43 22.06 -8.89 -13.50
CA ALA A 43 23.39 -8.36 -13.81
C ALA A 43 24.25 -9.40 -14.52
N ALA A 44 24.99 -8.97 -15.52
CA ALA A 44 25.80 -9.87 -16.36
C ALA A 44 27.24 -10.06 -15.86
N ASP A 45 27.74 -9.13 -15.05
CA ASP A 45 29.08 -9.15 -14.54
C ASP A 45 29.26 -10.07 -13.32
N LYS A 46 30.48 -10.48 -13.05
CA LYS A 46 30.84 -11.39 -11.94
C LYS A 46 30.47 -10.83 -10.56
N HIS A 47 30.49 -9.50 -10.42
CA HIS A 47 30.21 -8.83 -9.15
C HIS A 47 28.73 -8.50 -8.97
N LYS A 48 27.86 -8.81 -9.94
CA LYS A 48 26.45 -8.52 -9.96
C LYS A 48 26.16 -7.03 -9.67
N THR A 49 26.89 -6.16 -10.36
CA THR A 49 26.80 -4.70 -10.22
C THR A 49 25.45 -4.20 -10.76
N VAL A 50 24.68 -3.55 -9.91
CA VAL A 50 23.30 -3.10 -10.22
C VAL A 50 23.17 -1.59 -10.35
N ASP A 51 24.18 -0.84 -9.94
CA ASP A 51 24.16 0.62 -9.83
C ASP A 51 25.40 1.24 -10.45
N ASP A 52 25.33 2.53 -10.79
CA ASP A 52 26.44 3.32 -11.32
C ASP A 52 26.21 4.81 -11.01
N THR A 53 27.24 5.62 -11.24
CA THR A 53 27.16 7.07 -11.05
C THR A 53 26.20 7.71 -12.06
N PRO A 54 25.37 8.68 -11.65
CA PRO A 54 24.47 9.37 -12.57
C PRO A 54 25.22 10.24 -13.57
N TYR A 55 24.74 10.30 -14.81
CA TYR A 55 25.22 11.29 -15.77
C TYR A 55 24.96 12.72 -15.28
N GLY A 56 25.88 13.61 -15.52
CA GLY A 56 25.83 15.00 -15.01
C GLY A 56 26.48 15.17 -13.64
N GLY A 57 26.94 14.10 -13.01
CA GLY A 57 27.52 14.13 -11.67
C GLY A 57 26.48 14.23 -10.57
N GLY A 58 26.95 14.36 -9.34
CA GLY A 58 26.13 14.40 -8.13
C GLY A 58 26.55 13.35 -7.12
N SER A 59 26.00 13.42 -5.91
CA SER A 59 26.16 12.39 -4.88
C SER A 59 25.21 11.23 -5.13
N GLY A 60 25.65 10.02 -4.76
CA GLY A 60 24.80 8.83 -4.83
C GLY A 60 25.00 8.02 -6.11
N MET A 61 24.21 6.96 -6.23
CA MET A 61 24.24 5.98 -7.31
C MET A 61 22.83 5.86 -7.91
N LEU A 62 22.72 5.29 -9.10
CA LEU A 62 21.46 5.06 -9.79
C LEU A 62 21.38 3.62 -10.24
N LEU A 63 20.23 2.96 -10.10
CA LEU A 63 20.01 1.62 -10.63
C LEU A 63 20.15 1.61 -12.16
N LYS A 64 21.03 0.76 -12.66
CA LYS A 64 21.38 0.67 -14.07
C LYS A 64 20.21 0.29 -14.96
N ALA A 65 20.08 0.96 -16.09
CA ALA A 65 19.00 0.76 -17.04
C ALA A 65 18.97 -0.68 -17.60
N ASP A 66 20.13 -1.19 -18.02
CA ASP A 66 20.25 -2.53 -18.61
C ASP A 66 19.88 -3.64 -17.62
N VAL A 67 20.32 -3.54 -16.37
CA VAL A 67 20.03 -4.53 -15.32
C VAL A 67 18.54 -4.50 -14.96
N MET A 68 18.00 -3.30 -14.71
CA MET A 68 16.60 -3.17 -14.32
C MET A 68 15.66 -3.60 -15.45
N ALA A 69 15.96 -3.17 -16.68
CA ALA A 69 15.20 -3.54 -17.85
C ALA A 69 15.19 -5.06 -18.08
N LYS A 70 16.35 -5.70 -18.01
CA LYS A 70 16.48 -7.16 -18.15
C LYS A 70 15.74 -7.90 -17.05
N SER A 71 15.84 -7.42 -15.79
CA SER A 71 15.11 -8.01 -14.67
C SER A 71 13.60 -8.00 -14.90
N LEU A 72 13.06 -6.86 -15.35
CA LEU A 72 11.65 -6.73 -15.70
C LEU A 72 11.24 -7.63 -16.86
N ASP A 73 12.00 -7.57 -17.98
CA ASP A 73 11.65 -8.30 -19.21
C ASP A 73 11.65 -9.81 -19.03
N GLN A 74 12.52 -10.33 -18.16
CA GLN A 74 12.58 -11.76 -17.84
C GLN A 74 11.47 -12.24 -16.91
N ASN A 75 10.83 -11.33 -16.16
CA ASN A 75 9.92 -11.70 -15.08
C ASN A 75 8.51 -11.10 -15.20
N LYS A 76 8.27 -10.12 -16.08
CA LYS A 76 6.94 -9.52 -16.24
C LYS A 76 5.92 -10.52 -16.80
N THR A 77 4.67 -10.37 -16.36
CA THR A 77 3.52 -11.02 -16.95
C THR A 77 2.88 -10.07 -17.97
N GLU A 78 2.36 -10.60 -19.08
CA GLU A 78 1.69 -9.77 -20.10
C GLU A 78 0.45 -9.07 -19.49
N GLY A 79 0.32 -7.77 -19.77
CA GLY A 79 -0.77 -6.94 -19.25
C GLY A 79 -0.68 -6.58 -17.75
N GLU A 80 0.40 -6.96 -17.09
CA GLU A 80 0.61 -6.64 -15.66
C GLU A 80 0.93 -5.16 -15.46
N ARG A 81 0.30 -4.56 -14.45
CA ARG A 81 0.65 -3.21 -14.00
C ARG A 81 1.97 -3.24 -13.23
N ILE A 82 2.89 -2.36 -13.62
CA ILE A 82 4.20 -2.23 -12.98
C ILE A 82 4.25 -0.88 -12.28
N ILE A 83 4.50 -0.92 -10.97
CA ILE A 83 4.52 0.25 -10.10
C ILE A 83 5.93 0.46 -9.56
N TYR A 84 6.49 1.63 -9.78
CA TYR A 84 7.71 2.08 -9.13
C TYR A 84 7.34 2.95 -7.91
N LEU A 85 7.79 2.53 -6.74
CA LEU A 85 7.53 3.24 -5.49
C LEU A 85 8.54 4.39 -5.33
N SER A 86 8.06 5.59 -5.58
CA SER A 86 8.86 6.81 -5.72
C SER A 86 8.15 8.01 -5.09
N PRO A 87 8.87 8.91 -4.39
CA PRO A 87 8.28 10.15 -3.88
C PRO A 87 7.76 11.09 -4.98
N LYS A 88 8.22 10.92 -6.24
CA LYS A 88 7.76 11.69 -7.40
C LYS A 88 6.39 11.25 -7.92
N GLY A 89 5.94 10.07 -7.50
CA GLY A 89 4.77 9.42 -8.05
C GLY A 89 3.43 10.02 -7.63
N LYS A 90 2.37 9.58 -8.30
CA LYS A 90 0.99 9.88 -7.91
C LYS A 90 0.73 9.37 -6.49
N LYS A 91 0.04 10.18 -5.69
CA LYS A 91 -0.29 9.82 -4.30
C LYS A 91 -1.17 8.56 -4.24
N PHE A 92 -0.71 7.59 -3.47
CA PHE A 92 -1.47 6.39 -3.14
C PHE A 92 -2.58 6.72 -2.14
N ASP A 93 -3.78 6.24 -2.40
CA ASP A 93 -4.93 6.35 -1.52
C ASP A 93 -5.78 5.08 -1.55
N GLN A 94 -6.85 5.05 -0.76
CA GLN A 94 -7.75 3.89 -0.66
C GLN A 94 -8.43 3.54 -1.99
N HIS A 95 -8.71 4.54 -2.82
CA HIS A 95 -9.30 4.30 -4.15
C HIS A 95 -8.31 3.61 -5.07
N TYR A 96 -7.06 4.06 -5.07
CA TYR A 96 -5.99 3.43 -5.83
C TYR A 96 -5.72 1.98 -5.37
N ALA A 97 -5.73 1.73 -4.04
CA ALA A 97 -5.63 0.37 -3.50
C ALA A 97 -6.77 -0.53 -4.01
N ARG A 98 -8.01 0.00 -4.05
CA ARG A 98 -9.18 -0.72 -4.57
C ARG A 98 -9.06 -1.04 -6.06
N ASP A 99 -8.49 -0.16 -6.84
CA ASP A 99 -8.26 -0.44 -8.27
C ASP A 99 -7.22 -1.54 -8.45
N LEU A 100 -6.11 -1.49 -7.71
CA LEU A 100 -5.10 -2.55 -7.74
C LEU A 100 -5.60 -3.90 -7.24
N SER A 101 -6.56 -3.91 -6.29
CA SER A 101 -7.15 -5.16 -5.79
C SER A 101 -7.99 -5.93 -6.82
N LYS A 102 -8.40 -5.28 -7.91
CA LYS A 102 -9.15 -5.88 -9.03
C LYS A 102 -8.26 -6.54 -10.07
N GLU A 103 -6.97 -6.22 -10.07
CA GLU A 103 -5.99 -6.82 -10.97
C GLU A 103 -5.75 -8.30 -10.62
N LYS A 104 -5.21 -9.06 -11.56
CA LYS A 104 -4.76 -10.44 -11.28
C LYS A 104 -3.39 -10.45 -10.62
N SER A 105 -2.50 -9.57 -11.07
CA SER A 105 -1.18 -9.38 -10.51
C SER A 105 -0.73 -7.93 -10.63
N VAL A 106 0.16 -7.52 -9.70
CA VAL A 106 0.80 -6.21 -9.70
C VAL A 106 2.26 -6.38 -9.37
N SER A 107 3.14 -5.79 -10.20
CA SER A 107 4.57 -5.73 -9.97
C SER A 107 4.96 -4.44 -9.26
N PHE A 108 5.78 -4.56 -8.21
CA PHE A 108 6.31 -3.42 -7.44
C PHE A 108 7.82 -3.37 -7.58
N ILE A 109 8.35 -2.22 -7.98
CA ILE A 109 9.79 -1.95 -8.02
C ILE A 109 10.16 -1.20 -6.76
N CYS A 110 11.02 -1.80 -5.94
CA CYS A 110 11.63 -1.19 -4.78
C CYS A 110 12.94 -0.53 -5.22
N GLY A 111 12.91 0.80 -5.39
CA GLY A 111 14.10 1.58 -5.72
C GLY A 111 15.01 1.77 -4.53
N HIS A 112 16.29 1.97 -4.84
CA HIS A 112 17.33 2.32 -3.88
C HIS A 112 18.21 3.43 -4.43
N PHE A 113 19.07 3.98 -3.60
CA PHE A 113 19.98 5.06 -3.95
C PHE A 113 19.22 6.31 -4.44
N GLU A 114 19.63 6.89 -5.59
CA GLU A 114 18.92 8.02 -6.22
C GLU A 114 17.74 7.57 -7.11
N GLY A 115 17.48 6.26 -7.18
CA GLY A 115 16.35 5.70 -7.90
C GLY A 115 16.73 4.81 -9.09
N VAL A 116 15.82 4.76 -10.08
CA VAL A 116 15.94 3.97 -11.31
C VAL A 116 16.18 4.90 -12.48
N ASP A 117 16.99 4.47 -13.45
CA ASP A 117 17.21 5.22 -14.70
C ASP A 117 15.87 5.52 -15.41
N GLU A 118 15.64 6.79 -15.69
CA GLU A 118 14.39 7.32 -16.25
C GLU A 118 13.99 6.65 -17.57
N ARG A 119 14.96 6.20 -18.37
CA ARG A 119 14.69 5.50 -19.63
C ARG A 119 13.95 4.17 -19.43
N VAL A 120 14.15 3.50 -18.29
CA VAL A 120 13.42 2.27 -17.95
C VAL A 120 11.96 2.58 -17.63
N LEU A 121 11.72 3.64 -16.86
CA LEU A 121 10.38 4.04 -16.44
C LEU A 121 9.52 4.39 -17.67
N THR A 122 10.06 5.20 -18.55
CA THR A 122 9.35 5.67 -19.75
C THR A 122 9.15 4.58 -20.81
N THR A 123 10.17 3.78 -21.11
CA THR A 123 10.09 2.76 -22.17
C THR A 123 9.24 1.56 -21.81
N ARG A 124 8.96 1.31 -20.53
CA ARG A 124 8.13 0.19 -20.04
C ARG A 124 6.81 0.63 -19.46
N ASN A 125 6.46 1.91 -19.60
CA ASN A 125 5.20 2.49 -19.13
C ASN A 125 4.97 2.14 -17.64
N ILE A 126 5.98 2.38 -16.80
CA ILE A 126 5.96 2.12 -15.37
C ILE A 126 5.25 3.26 -14.65
N GLU A 127 4.26 2.93 -13.82
CA GLU A 127 3.55 3.92 -13.03
C GLU A 127 4.37 4.29 -11.78
N GLU A 128 4.63 5.59 -11.56
CA GLU A 128 5.23 6.05 -10.32
C GLU A 128 4.16 6.33 -9.27
N VAL A 129 4.36 5.79 -8.06
CA VAL A 129 3.40 5.91 -6.94
C VAL A 129 4.12 6.30 -5.66
N SER A 130 3.61 7.32 -4.98
CA SER A 130 4.10 7.82 -3.69
C SER A 130 3.15 7.44 -2.56
N ILE A 131 3.70 6.97 -1.44
CA ILE A 131 2.94 6.71 -0.22
C ILE A 131 2.87 7.91 0.73
N GLY A 132 3.48 9.03 0.38
CA GLY A 132 3.46 10.27 1.17
C GLY A 132 4.69 11.14 0.94
N ASP A 133 4.65 12.34 1.49
CA ASP A 133 5.66 13.39 1.28
C ASP A 133 6.82 13.24 2.30
N TYR A 134 7.54 12.14 2.20
CA TYR A 134 8.73 11.83 3.01
C TYR A 134 9.64 10.86 2.25
N ILE A 135 10.92 10.83 2.64
CA ILE A 135 11.93 10.00 1.98
C ILE A 135 12.21 8.76 2.81
N LEU A 136 12.27 7.60 2.16
CA LEU A 136 12.66 6.31 2.72
C LEU A 136 14.03 5.90 2.15
N SER A 137 14.74 5.03 2.87
CA SER A 137 16.03 4.47 2.41
C SER A 137 15.91 3.54 1.20
N GLY A 138 14.71 2.97 0.99
CA GLY A 138 14.40 2.05 -0.11
C GLY A 138 12.90 1.83 -0.25
N GLY A 139 12.50 1.19 -1.33
CA GLY A 139 11.09 0.99 -1.68
C GLY A 139 10.39 -0.14 -0.91
N GLU A 140 11.11 -1.00 -0.19
CA GLU A 140 10.54 -2.20 0.45
C GLU A 140 9.48 -1.85 1.49
N THR A 141 9.74 -0.84 2.33
CA THR A 141 8.76 -0.38 3.32
C THR A 141 7.51 0.18 2.65
N ALA A 142 7.67 0.92 1.55
CA ALA A 142 6.55 1.41 0.76
C ALA A 142 5.76 0.24 0.12
N ALA A 143 6.45 -0.79 -0.36
CA ALA A 143 5.81 -1.99 -0.90
C ALA A 143 4.95 -2.69 0.15
N PHE A 144 5.42 -2.81 1.39
CA PHE A 144 4.61 -3.37 2.49
C PHE A 144 3.33 -2.56 2.72
N VAL A 145 3.40 -1.24 2.76
CA VAL A 145 2.23 -0.36 2.95
C VAL A 145 1.21 -0.55 1.83
N VAL A 146 1.67 -0.57 0.58
CA VAL A 146 0.79 -0.71 -0.59
C VAL A 146 0.17 -2.10 -0.65
N ILE A 147 0.98 -3.16 -0.50
CA ILE A 147 0.49 -4.54 -0.53
C ILE A 147 -0.48 -4.80 0.63
N ASP A 148 -0.18 -4.36 1.86
CA ASP A 148 -1.08 -4.48 3.02
C ASP A 148 -2.44 -3.86 2.71
N SER A 149 -2.45 -2.63 2.19
CA SER A 149 -3.68 -1.90 1.84
C SER A 149 -4.51 -2.64 0.78
N ILE A 150 -3.88 -3.31 -0.18
CA ILE A 150 -4.54 -4.11 -1.20
C ILE A 150 -5.10 -5.41 -0.62
N LEU A 151 -4.29 -6.13 0.17
CA LEU A 151 -4.67 -7.42 0.74
C LEU A 151 -5.93 -7.34 1.61
N ARG A 152 -6.13 -6.24 2.33
CA ARG A 152 -7.35 -5.99 3.12
C ARG A 152 -8.61 -5.99 2.26
N LEU A 153 -8.49 -5.62 0.98
CA LEU A 153 -9.61 -5.49 0.06
C LEU A 153 -9.97 -6.80 -0.66
N LEU A 154 -9.06 -7.77 -0.63
CA LEU A 154 -9.28 -9.06 -1.30
C LEU A 154 -10.39 -9.87 -0.60
N PRO A 155 -11.24 -10.57 -1.37
CA PRO A 155 -12.27 -11.45 -0.81
C PRO A 155 -11.66 -12.55 0.08
N GLY A 156 -12.25 -12.78 1.25
CA GLY A 156 -11.85 -13.85 2.16
C GLY A 156 -10.59 -13.60 2.99
N VAL A 157 -9.88 -12.50 2.80
CA VAL A 157 -8.71 -12.12 3.63
C VAL A 157 -9.17 -11.58 4.98
N LEU A 158 -10.12 -10.66 5.01
CA LEU A 158 -10.76 -10.21 6.25
C LEU A 158 -11.93 -11.13 6.59
N GLY A 159 -12.02 -11.54 7.86
CA GLY A 159 -13.04 -12.47 8.33
C GLY A 159 -14.48 -11.93 8.34
N ASN A 160 -14.66 -10.61 8.30
CA ASN A 160 -15.96 -9.95 8.27
C ASN A 160 -15.97 -8.84 7.21
N GLU A 161 -16.64 -9.10 6.09
CA GLU A 161 -16.75 -8.11 5.00
C GLU A 161 -17.58 -6.87 5.40
N LYS A 162 -18.45 -6.98 6.39
CA LYS A 162 -19.23 -5.85 6.89
C LYS A 162 -18.36 -4.81 7.61
N SER A 163 -17.19 -5.20 8.13
CA SER A 163 -16.27 -4.25 8.78
C SER A 163 -15.68 -3.22 7.81
N LYS A 164 -15.70 -3.48 6.50
CA LYS A 164 -15.19 -2.55 5.48
C LYS A 164 -16.10 -1.33 5.25
N VAL A 165 -17.40 -1.45 5.56
CA VAL A 165 -18.40 -0.42 5.21
C VAL A 165 -18.24 0.85 6.05
N ASP A 166 -17.80 0.70 7.29
CA ASP A 166 -17.68 1.80 8.27
C ASP A 166 -16.22 2.29 8.42
N GLU A 167 -15.27 1.74 7.65
CA GLU A 167 -13.86 2.15 7.73
C GLU A 167 -13.63 3.55 7.16
N SER A 168 -12.57 4.21 7.65
CA SER A 168 -12.12 5.51 7.14
C SER A 168 -11.93 5.47 5.62
N PHE A 169 -12.29 6.56 4.94
CA PHE A 169 -12.19 6.79 3.49
C PHE A 169 -13.24 6.09 2.61
N GLU A 170 -14.14 5.26 3.17
CA GLU A 170 -15.17 4.60 2.36
C GLU A 170 -16.19 5.60 1.79
N ASN A 171 -16.63 6.56 2.59
CA ASN A 171 -17.58 7.60 2.19
C ASN A 171 -16.98 9.02 2.29
N ASP A 172 -15.67 9.17 2.06
CA ASP A 172 -14.93 10.42 2.30
C ASP A 172 -14.98 10.91 3.76
N LEU A 173 -15.33 10.03 4.70
CA LEU A 173 -15.33 10.30 6.13
C LEU A 173 -14.23 9.51 6.83
N LEU A 174 -13.79 10.03 7.98
CA LEU A 174 -13.01 9.27 8.95
C LEU A 174 -13.97 8.45 9.81
N GLU A 175 -13.50 7.30 10.30
CA GLU A 175 -14.24 6.45 11.20
C GLU A 175 -14.53 7.16 12.53
N TYR A 176 -15.68 6.85 13.12
CA TYR A 176 -16.10 7.33 14.44
C TYR A 176 -15.22 6.73 15.55
N PRO A 177 -15.19 7.34 16.78
CA PRO A 177 -14.41 6.81 17.89
C PRO A 177 -14.99 5.49 18.39
N GLN A 178 -14.10 4.52 18.63
CA GLN A 178 -14.42 3.18 19.12
C GLN A 178 -14.20 3.08 20.63
N TYR A 179 -15.05 2.33 21.31
CA TYR A 179 -14.99 2.09 22.75
C TYR A 179 -15.03 0.60 23.05
N THR A 180 -14.32 0.18 24.10
CA THR A 180 -14.29 -1.20 24.59
C THR A 180 -14.35 -1.23 26.11
N LYS A 181 -14.37 -2.41 26.71
CA LYS A 181 -14.33 -2.60 28.17
C LYS A 181 -12.99 -2.12 28.77
N PRO A 182 -13.01 -1.61 30.02
CA PRO A 182 -14.17 -1.46 30.90
C PRO A 182 -15.09 -0.30 30.50
N GLN A 183 -16.33 -0.29 30.97
CA GLN A 183 -17.33 0.76 30.68
C GLN A 183 -16.94 2.14 31.22
N ILE A 184 -16.23 2.17 32.34
CA ILE A 184 -15.66 3.39 32.94
C ILE A 184 -14.15 3.16 33.05
N TRP A 185 -13.37 4.08 32.51
CA TRP A 185 -11.91 4.08 32.61
C TRP A 185 -11.42 5.50 32.92
N GLU A 186 -10.66 5.66 34.00
CA GLU A 186 -10.17 6.97 34.50
C GLU A 186 -11.29 8.04 34.53
N GLU A 187 -12.41 7.70 35.19
CA GLU A 187 -13.59 8.56 35.35
C GLU A 187 -14.33 8.91 34.03
N LYS A 188 -13.88 8.38 32.89
CA LYS A 188 -14.52 8.58 31.60
C LYS A 188 -15.37 7.38 31.24
N GLY A 189 -16.66 7.62 31.02
CA GLY A 189 -17.62 6.60 30.62
C GLY A 189 -17.70 6.42 29.11
N VAL A 190 -18.14 5.23 28.69
CA VAL A 190 -18.62 4.99 27.30
C VAL A 190 -19.88 5.81 27.09
N PRO A 191 -20.08 6.48 25.93
CA PRO A 191 -21.30 7.22 25.61
C PRO A 191 -22.55 6.35 25.80
N GLU A 192 -23.57 6.86 26.51
CA GLU A 192 -24.80 6.11 26.87
C GLU A 192 -25.53 5.56 25.65
N VAL A 193 -25.52 6.30 24.53
CA VAL A 193 -26.14 5.86 23.29
C VAL A 193 -25.59 4.52 22.81
N LEU A 194 -24.29 4.24 23.03
CA LEU A 194 -23.66 2.97 22.64
C LEU A 194 -24.05 1.80 23.54
N LEU A 195 -24.61 2.09 24.72
CA LEU A 195 -25.10 1.11 25.70
C LEU A 195 -26.60 0.86 25.57
N SER A 196 -27.32 1.69 24.79
CA SER A 196 -28.79 1.67 24.71
C SER A 196 -29.37 0.45 24.00
N GLY A 197 -28.60 -0.25 23.16
CA GLY A 197 -29.11 -1.29 22.27
C GLY A 197 -29.98 -0.78 21.10
N ASP A 198 -30.23 0.53 21.01
CA ASP A 198 -30.97 1.15 19.91
C ASP A 198 -30.06 1.35 18.69
N HIS A 199 -30.12 0.41 17.76
CA HIS A 199 -29.27 0.40 16.56
C HIS A 199 -29.44 1.66 15.70
N SER A 200 -30.64 2.26 15.66
CA SER A 200 -30.86 3.50 14.89
C SER A 200 -30.09 4.66 15.51
N LYS A 201 -30.29 4.89 16.82
CA LYS A 201 -29.57 5.96 17.53
C LYS A 201 -28.06 5.76 17.52
N ILE A 202 -27.60 4.52 17.62
CA ILE A 202 -26.17 4.21 17.53
C ILE A 202 -25.62 4.57 16.15
N LYS A 203 -26.35 4.25 15.06
CA LYS A 203 -25.95 4.59 13.70
C LYS A 203 -25.90 6.11 13.50
N ASP A 204 -26.90 6.84 13.95
CA ASP A 204 -26.95 8.30 13.82
C ASP A 204 -25.82 8.96 14.62
N TRP A 205 -25.56 8.47 15.82
CA TRP A 205 -24.45 8.94 16.64
C TRP A 205 -23.09 8.69 15.95
N ARG A 206 -22.86 7.48 15.41
CA ARG A 206 -21.65 7.13 14.69
C ARG A 206 -21.39 8.07 13.49
N LEU A 207 -22.44 8.30 12.70
CA LEU A 207 -22.36 9.22 11.57
C LEU A 207 -22.00 10.64 12.03
N SER A 208 -22.67 11.17 13.05
CA SER A 208 -22.40 12.51 13.57
C SER A 208 -20.97 12.65 14.09
N GLN A 209 -20.41 11.59 14.71
CA GLN A 209 -19.01 11.58 15.16
C GLN A 209 -18.03 11.54 14.00
N SER A 210 -18.30 10.72 12.97
CA SER A 210 -17.49 10.66 11.76
C SER A 210 -17.45 12.01 11.05
N GLU A 211 -18.58 12.68 10.92
CA GLU A 211 -18.69 14.01 10.34
C GLU A 211 -17.91 15.06 11.14
N ALA A 212 -18.07 15.05 12.47
CA ALA A 212 -17.38 15.98 13.35
C ALA A 212 -15.85 15.82 13.28
N ILE A 213 -15.36 14.58 13.37
CA ILE A 213 -13.92 14.27 13.32
C ILE A 213 -13.35 14.60 11.94
N THR A 214 -14.08 14.28 10.86
CA THR A 214 -13.63 14.57 9.51
C THR A 214 -13.54 16.07 9.26
N ARG A 215 -14.54 16.83 9.69
CA ARG A 215 -14.55 18.29 9.56
C ARG A 215 -13.36 18.92 10.28
N ASP A 216 -13.04 18.43 11.49
CA ASP A 216 -11.96 18.96 12.32
C ASP A 216 -10.57 18.57 11.80
N ARG A 217 -10.35 17.30 11.48
CA ARG A 217 -9.02 16.73 11.20
C ARG A 217 -8.67 16.63 9.73
N ARG A 218 -9.68 16.51 8.85
CA ARG A 218 -9.49 16.32 7.41
C ARG A 218 -10.45 17.21 6.62
N PRO A 219 -10.22 18.55 6.62
CA PRO A 219 -11.06 19.51 5.87
C PRO A 219 -11.15 19.18 4.37
N ASP A 220 -10.09 18.60 3.80
CA ASP A 220 -10.03 18.14 2.42
C ASP A 220 -11.06 17.04 2.11
N LEU A 221 -11.20 16.05 2.98
CA LEU A 221 -12.21 14.98 2.87
C LEU A 221 -13.61 15.54 3.15
N TRP A 222 -13.74 16.41 4.15
CA TRP A 222 -15.01 17.04 4.46
C TRP A 222 -15.59 17.84 3.28
N GLN A 223 -14.74 18.55 2.54
CA GLN A 223 -15.17 19.23 1.33
C GLN A 223 -15.62 18.30 0.21
N LYS A 224 -15.00 17.11 0.09
CA LYS A 224 -15.43 16.08 -0.87
C LYS A 224 -16.79 15.50 -0.45
N TYR A 225 -16.93 15.14 0.81
CA TYR A 225 -18.18 14.61 1.35
C TYR A 225 -19.37 15.54 1.13
N LYS A 226 -19.21 16.85 1.37
CA LYS A 226 -20.27 17.85 1.16
C LYS A 226 -20.70 18.06 -0.29
N LYS A 227 -19.91 17.63 -1.25
CA LYS A 227 -20.21 17.79 -2.68
C LYS A 227 -21.01 16.60 -3.28
N LYS A 228 -21.19 15.54 -2.49
CA LYS A 228 -22.04 14.39 -2.83
C LYS A 228 -23.50 14.66 -2.48
#